data_34bd573f4481991eaceee24b5b4adf6f
#
_entry.id   34bd573f4481991eaceee24b5b4adf6f
#
_cell.length_a   1.000
_cell.length_b   1.000
_cell.length_c   1.000
_cell.angle_alpha   90.00
_cell.angle_beta   90.00
_cell.angle_gamma   90.00
#
_symmetry.space_group_name_H-M   'P 1'
#
loop_
_entity.id
_entity.type
_entity.pdbx_description
1 polymer ?
#
loop_
_entity_poly.entity_id
_entity_poly.type
_entity_poly.pdbx_seq_one_letter_code
_entity_poly.pdbx_strand_id
1 'polypeptide(L)'
;MSLSAWNEQIDEYLLAGDMTKALQKVRVVLQQRPQHLASYCRVLEVAWQLKRWDEGEEWGGRLLRADPGNPMAWRALARAAEERGNRGQARAIWQRAFESDPYEPAIRHGLYRTSINVAAPLALNQACLATVQRRCEEWPRAAQVYAALVEANPGRSDFQLNLLVSLWQSGARAEAYRLAQRLVHGERALLPPWVVIHALGDRNDKALAHRPMHTMDPDGEYMLTWYGVRPDSAEAPPAEAVLTLTAQEAEL
;
A
#
# COMPACT_ATOMS: atom_id res chain seq x y z
N MET A 1 -15.82 -14.11 -14.80
CA MET A 1 -15.22 -12.82 -15.23
C MET A 1 -13.84 -12.76 -14.64
N SER A 2 -12.81 -12.33 -15.38
CA SER A 2 -11.44 -12.19 -14.90
C SER A 2 -11.33 -10.99 -13.94
N LEU A 3 -10.26 -10.93 -13.12
CA LEU A 3 -10.00 -9.78 -12.24
C LEU A 3 -9.80 -8.50 -13.06
N SER A 4 -9.07 -8.59 -14.17
CA SER A 4 -8.87 -7.48 -15.13
C SER A 4 -10.21 -6.90 -15.61
N ALA A 5 -11.13 -7.74 -16.08
CA ALA A 5 -12.44 -7.28 -16.55
C ALA A 5 -13.29 -6.62 -15.44
N TRP A 6 -13.11 -7.03 -14.19
CA TRP A 6 -13.74 -6.33 -13.07
C TRP A 6 -13.09 -5.00 -12.77
N ASN A 7 -11.77 -4.93 -12.81
CA ASN A 7 -11.03 -3.70 -12.60
C ASN A 7 -11.40 -2.66 -13.67
N GLU A 8 -11.43 -3.04 -14.95
CA GLU A 8 -11.88 -2.18 -16.06
C GLU A 8 -13.28 -1.60 -15.83
N GLN A 9 -14.25 -2.45 -15.43
CA GLN A 9 -15.61 -1.96 -15.13
C GLN A 9 -15.66 -1.01 -13.93
N ILE A 10 -14.84 -1.25 -12.90
CA ILE A 10 -14.76 -0.36 -11.74
C ILE A 10 -14.19 0.99 -12.18
N ASP A 11 -13.13 0.99 -12.97
CA ASP A 11 -12.48 2.19 -13.47
C ASP A 11 -13.42 2.99 -14.40
N GLU A 12 -14.22 2.32 -15.24
CA GLU A 12 -15.28 2.96 -16.03
C GLU A 12 -16.31 3.67 -15.14
N TYR A 13 -16.80 3.03 -14.06
CA TYR A 13 -17.72 3.67 -13.12
C TYR A 13 -17.11 4.85 -12.39
N LEU A 14 -15.83 4.74 -11.99
CA LEU A 14 -15.11 5.83 -11.35
C LEU A 14 -14.95 7.04 -12.28
N LEU A 15 -14.59 6.81 -13.55
CA LEU A 15 -14.46 7.84 -14.57
C LEU A 15 -15.82 8.49 -14.91
N ALA A 16 -16.90 7.70 -14.91
CA ALA A 16 -18.26 8.21 -15.12
C ALA A 16 -18.84 8.93 -13.87
N GLY A 17 -18.13 8.94 -12.74
CA GLY A 17 -18.63 9.51 -11.48
C GLY A 17 -19.72 8.68 -10.79
N ASP A 18 -19.98 7.44 -11.24
CA ASP A 18 -20.97 6.54 -10.63
C ASP A 18 -20.37 5.76 -9.46
N MET A 19 -20.04 6.48 -8.39
CA MET A 19 -19.38 5.93 -7.19
C MET A 19 -20.20 4.81 -6.55
N THR A 20 -21.55 4.84 -6.68
CA THR A 20 -22.41 3.81 -6.10
C THR A 20 -22.24 2.47 -6.81
N LYS A 21 -22.23 2.47 -8.14
CA LYS A 21 -21.97 1.24 -8.91
C LYS A 21 -20.53 0.76 -8.74
N ALA A 22 -19.55 1.68 -8.71
CA ALA A 22 -18.17 1.33 -8.42
C ALA A 22 -18.08 0.58 -7.09
N LEU A 23 -18.67 1.11 -6.00
CA LEU A 23 -18.65 0.47 -4.68
C LEU A 23 -19.31 -0.92 -4.69
N GLN A 24 -20.48 -1.05 -5.33
CA GLN A 24 -21.15 -2.34 -5.46
C GLN A 24 -20.27 -3.36 -6.17
N LYS A 25 -19.63 -2.96 -7.26
CA LYS A 25 -18.74 -3.85 -8.03
C LYS A 25 -17.52 -4.26 -7.24
N VAL A 26 -16.83 -3.33 -6.57
CA VAL A 26 -15.66 -3.66 -5.72
C VAL A 26 -16.03 -4.62 -4.60
N ARG A 27 -17.21 -4.47 -3.98
CA ARG A 27 -17.72 -5.41 -2.97
C ARG A 27 -17.88 -6.82 -3.52
N VAL A 28 -18.39 -6.96 -4.76
CA VAL A 28 -18.47 -8.28 -5.42
C VAL A 28 -17.08 -8.90 -5.60
N VAL A 29 -16.08 -8.10 -6.00
CA VAL A 29 -14.70 -8.58 -6.10
C VAL A 29 -14.20 -9.05 -4.74
N LEU A 30 -14.39 -8.29 -3.67
CA LEU A 30 -13.95 -8.63 -2.33
C LEU A 30 -14.70 -9.84 -1.72
N GLN A 31 -15.95 -10.10 -2.13
CA GLN A 31 -16.65 -11.33 -1.75
C GLN A 31 -15.96 -12.57 -2.32
N GLN A 32 -15.43 -12.49 -3.53
CA GLN A 32 -14.75 -13.60 -4.19
C GLN A 32 -13.24 -13.66 -3.87
N ARG A 33 -12.63 -12.50 -3.61
CA ARG A 33 -11.20 -12.33 -3.31
C ARG A 33 -11.03 -11.47 -2.05
N PRO A 34 -11.33 -12.01 -0.85
CA PRO A 34 -11.43 -11.25 0.39
C PRO A 34 -10.11 -10.68 0.91
N GLN A 35 -8.98 -11.05 0.32
CA GLN A 35 -7.66 -10.55 0.69
C GLN A 35 -7.00 -9.70 -0.41
N HIS A 36 -7.70 -9.37 -1.49
CA HIS A 36 -7.15 -8.61 -2.61
C HIS A 36 -6.93 -7.14 -2.25
N LEU A 37 -5.67 -6.73 -2.06
CA LEU A 37 -5.30 -5.44 -1.47
C LEU A 37 -5.64 -4.26 -2.38
N ALA A 38 -5.45 -4.37 -3.70
CA ALA A 38 -5.82 -3.30 -4.63
C ALA A 38 -7.33 -2.99 -4.56
N SER A 39 -8.19 -4.01 -4.37
CA SER A 39 -9.63 -3.79 -4.18
C SER A 39 -9.96 -3.07 -2.87
N TYR A 40 -9.20 -3.29 -1.79
CA TYR A 40 -9.35 -2.49 -0.57
C TYR A 40 -9.05 -1.01 -0.82
N CYS A 41 -8.00 -0.70 -1.59
CA CYS A 41 -7.69 0.68 -1.95
C CYS A 41 -8.82 1.33 -2.76
N ARG A 42 -9.40 0.60 -3.72
CA ARG A 42 -10.56 1.08 -4.49
C ARG A 42 -11.79 1.35 -3.61
N VAL A 43 -12.10 0.46 -2.64
CA VAL A 43 -13.18 0.73 -1.67
C VAL A 43 -12.90 2.00 -0.87
N LEU A 44 -11.68 2.17 -0.38
CA LEU A 44 -11.30 3.35 0.40
C LEU A 44 -11.42 4.64 -0.39
N GLU A 45 -11.05 4.63 -1.68
CA GLU A 45 -11.21 5.79 -2.55
C GLU A 45 -12.69 6.13 -2.77
N VAL A 46 -13.50 5.14 -3.09
CA VAL A 46 -14.95 5.34 -3.28
C VAL A 46 -15.63 5.79 -1.98
N ALA A 47 -15.29 5.18 -0.84
CA ALA A 47 -15.83 5.57 0.47
C ALA A 47 -15.44 7.03 0.82
N TRP A 48 -14.22 7.44 0.45
CA TRP A 48 -13.76 8.83 0.61
C TRP A 48 -14.60 9.80 -0.22
N GLN A 49 -14.82 9.53 -1.49
CA GLN A 49 -15.62 10.36 -2.39
C GLN A 49 -17.09 10.45 -1.93
N LEU A 50 -17.64 9.35 -1.44
CA LEU A 50 -19.01 9.29 -0.90
C LEU A 50 -19.14 9.80 0.54
N LYS A 51 -18.03 10.19 1.18
CA LYS A 51 -17.96 10.61 2.59
C LYS A 51 -18.51 9.56 3.57
N ARG A 52 -18.31 8.27 3.26
CA ARG A 52 -18.74 7.13 4.08
C ARG A 52 -17.64 6.76 5.07
N TRP A 53 -17.49 7.59 6.09
CA TRP A 53 -16.33 7.55 6.99
C TRP A 53 -16.25 6.27 7.82
N ASP A 54 -17.39 5.73 8.29
CA ASP A 54 -17.43 4.49 9.06
C ASP A 54 -17.01 3.29 8.22
N GLU A 55 -17.45 3.23 6.95
CA GLU A 55 -16.97 2.20 6.02
C GLU A 55 -15.47 2.37 5.71
N GLY A 56 -15.02 3.61 5.51
CA GLY A 56 -13.61 3.91 5.33
C GLY A 56 -12.76 3.42 6.50
N GLU A 57 -13.24 3.57 7.73
CA GLU A 57 -12.56 3.06 8.92
C GLU A 57 -12.51 1.52 8.94
N GLU A 58 -13.64 0.86 8.67
CA GLU A 58 -13.70 -0.60 8.65
C GLU A 58 -12.74 -1.19 7.62
N TRP A 59 -12.82 -0.73 6.37
CA TRP A 59 -11.98 -1.21 5.28
C TRP A 59 -10.50 -0.82 5.47
N GLY A 60 -10.24 0.39 5.95
CA GLY A 60 -8.91 0.85 6.29
C GLY A 60 -8.27 0.00 7.40
N GLY A 61 -9.03 -0.32 8.45
CA GLY A 61 -8.57 -1.22 9.50
C GLY A 61 -8.21 -2.62 9.00
N ARG A 62 -8.96 -3.13 8.02
CA ARG A 62 -8.65 -4.41 7.36
C ARG A 62 -7.36 -4.33 6.54
N LEU A 63 -7.19 -3.26 5.75
CA LEU A 63 -5.98 -3.05 4.94
C LEU A 63 -4.73 -2.91 5.82
N LEU A 64 -4.79 -2.18 6.94
CA LEU A 64 -3.65 -2.01 7.86
C LEU A 64 -3.19 -3.32 8.53
N ARG A 65 -3.97 -4.38 8.50
CA ARG A 65 -3.50 -5.70 8.94
C ARG A 65 -2.51 -6.33 7.97
N ALA A 66 -2.68 -6.08 6.67
CA ALA A 66 -1.80 -6.59 5.61
C ALA A 66 -0.72 -5.59 5.21
N ASP A 67 -1.02 -4.30 5.28
CA ASP A 67 -0.07 -3.21 5.03
C ASP A 67 -0.25 -2.07 6.05
N PRO A 68 0.45 -2.12 7.19
CA PRO A 68 0.40 -1.09 8.22
C PRO A 68 0.99 0.27 7.79
N GLY A 69 1.62 0.35 6.62
CA GLY A 69 2.16 1.59 6.04
C GLY A 69 1.25 2.30 5.06
N ASN A 70 0.06 1.75 4.75
CA ASN A 70 -0.77 2.30 3.70
C ASN A 70 -1.39 3.66 4.07
N PRO A 71 -1.07 4.75 3.33
CA PRO A 71 -1.53 6.10 3.66
C PRO A 71 -3.03 6.30 3.46
N MET A 72 -3.66 5.61 2.50
CA MET A 72 -5.10 5.71 2.28
C MET A 72 -5.88 5.16 3.47
N ALA A 73 -5.41 4.03 4.03
CA ALA A 73 -6.03 3.44 5.21
C ALA A 73 -5.90 4.36 6.43
N TRP A 74 -4.70 4.89 6.69
CA TRP A 74 -4.50 5.86 7.78
C TRP A 74 -5.34 7.12 7.59
N ARG A 75 -5.43 7.65 6.36
CA ARG A 75 -6.29 8.79 6.00
C ARG A 75 -7.75 8.53 6.34
N ALA A 76 -8.27 7.36 5.99
CA ALA A 76 -9.65 6.98 6.24
C ALA A 76 -9.96 6.87 7.74
N LEU A 77 -9.10 6.20 8.52
CA LEU A 77 -9.24 6.10 9.97
C LEU A 77 -9.19 7.47 10.66
N ALA A 78 -8.25 8.33 10.22
CA ALA A 78 -8.10 9.67 10.78
C ALA A 78 -9.37 10.52 10.55
N ARG A 79 -9.93 10.44 9.34
CA ARG A 79 -11.15 11.17 8.99
C ARG A 79 -12.36 10.67 9.79
N ALA A 80 -12.52 9.36 9.96
CA ALA A 80 -13.58 8.80 10.78
C ALA A 80 -13.48 9.23 12.26
N ALA A 81 -12.27 9.25 12.82
CA ALA A 81 -12.04 9.75 14.18
C ALA A 81 -12.36 11.25 14.32
N GLU A 82 -12.05 12.05 13.28
CA GLU A 82 -12.35 13.47 13.22
C GLU A 82 -13.87 13.74 13.20
N GLU A 83 -14.62 12.96 12.40
CA GLU A 83 -16.09 13.07 12.33
C GLU A 83 -16.78 12.72 13.66
N ARG A 84 -16.21 11.79 14.42
CA ARG A 84 -16.70 11.48 15.78
C ARG A 84 -16.32 12.51 16.83
N GLY A 85 -15.66 13.60 16.44
CA GLY A 85 -15.23 14.69 17.34
C GLY A 85 -14.02 14.33 18.22
N ASN A 86 -13.38 13.17 18.03
CA ASN A 86 -12.20 12.78 18.80
C ASN A 86 -10.93 13.40 18.20
N ARG A 87 -10.78 14.72 18.42
CA ARG A 87 -9.71 15.51 17.80
C ARG A 87 -8.30 15.03 18.17
N GLY A 88 -8.09 14.58 19.39
CA GLY A 88 -6.79 14.09 19.85
C GLY A 88 -6.38 12.78 19.14
N GLN A 89 -7.29 11.84 19.08
CA GLN A 89 -7.09 10.58 18.36
C GLN A 89 -6.93 10.82 16.84
N ALA A 90 -7.80 11.65 16.26
CA ALA A 90 -7.71 12.00 14.85
C ALA A 90 -6.34 12.57 14.50
N ARG A 91 -5.81 13.49 15.32
CA ARG A 91 -4.48 14.07 15.11
C ARG A 91 -3.37 13.01 15.14
N ALA A 92 -3.41 12.11 16.11
CA ALA A 92 -2.41 11.04 16.21
C ALA A 92 -2.44 10.12 14.96
N ILE A 93 -3.64 9.81 14.46
CA ILE A 93 -3.81 9.01 13.24
C ILE A 93 -3.37 9.80 12.00
N TRP A 94 -3.72 11.09 11.89
CA TRP A 94 -3.23 11.95 10.82
C TRP A 94 -1.71 12.05 10.78
N GLN A 95 -1.05 12.05 11.95
CA GLN A 95 0.41 12.02 12.02
C GLN A 95 0.98 10.73 11.40
N ARG A 96 0.35 9.57 11.63
CA ARG A 96 0.72 8.30 11.01
C ARG A 96 0.53 8.34 9.48
N ALA A 97 -0.59 8.90 9.03
CA ALA A 97 -0.84 9.11 7.61
C ALA A 97 0.24 10.00 6.98
N PHE A 98 0.62 11.09 7.67
CA PHE A 98 1.64 12.03 7.21
C PHE A 98 3.05 11.40 7.11
N GLU A 99 3.39 10.52 8.03
CA GLU A 99 4.64 9.74 7.94
C GLU A 99 4.66 8.80 6.73
N SER A 100 3.50 8.30 6.33
CA SER A 100 3.35 7.39 5.18
C SER A 100 3.24 8.14 3.85
N ASP A 101 2.66 9.34 3.83
CA ASP A 101 2.57 10.21 2.65
C ASP A 101 2.52 11.71 3.01
N PRO A 102 3.70 12.35 3.14
CA PRO A 102 3.78 13.75 3.57
C PRO A 102 3.32 14.75 2.51
N TYR A 103 3.17 14.34 1.26
CA TYR A 103 2.77 15.24 0.17
C TYR A 103 1.28 15.14 -0.21
N GLU A 104 0.55 14.17 0.33
CA GLU A 104 -0.88 14.03 0.07
C GLU A 104 -1.67 15.22 0.67
N PRO A 105 -2.35 16.03 -0.16
CA PRO A 105 -3.04 17.24 0.30
C PRO A 105 -4.09 16.97 1.37
N ALA A 106 -4.88 15.89 1.23
CA ALA A 106 -5.94 15.56 2.18
C ALA A 106 -5.39 15.25 3.58
N ILE A 107 -4.21 14.61 3.65
CA ILE A 107 -3.51 14.30 4.91
C ILE A 107 -3.00 15.59 5.55
N ARG A 108 -2.36 16.45 4.78
CA ARG A 108 -1.87 17.75 5.27
C ARG A 108 -3.01 18.62 5.80
N HIS A 109 -4.12 18.70 5.09
CA HIS A 109 -5.31 19.41 5.54
C HIS A 109 -5.89 18.80 6.83
N GLY A 110 -5.90 17.48 6.97
CA GLY A 110 -6.33 16.79 8.19
C GLY A 110 -5.48 17.17 9.40
N LEU A 111 -4.15 17.20 9.23
CA LEU A 111 -3.23 17.67 10.28
C LEU A 111 -3.49 19.12 10.67
N TYR A 112 -3.68 20.01 9.69
CA TYR A 112 -3.99 21.42 9.98
C TYR A 112 -5.31 21.56 10.76
N ARG A 113 -6.39 20.93 10.33
CA ARG A 113 -7.69 21.01 11.01
C ARG A 113 -7.62 20.50 12.46
N THR A 114 -6.81 19.49 12.72
CA THR A 114 -6.67 18.89 14.06
C THR A 114 -5.56 19.53 14.89
N SER A 115 -4.76 20.40 14.31
CA SER A 115 -3.67 21.11 15.00
C SER A 115 -4.20 22.12 16.01
N ILE A 116 -3.47 22.30 17.13
CA ILE A 116 -3.75 23.34 18.14
C ILE A 116 -3.24 24.70 17.65
N ASN A 117 -2.11 24.70 16.95
CA ASN A 117 -1.51 25.91 16.39
C ASN A 117 -1.49 25.81 14.85
N VAL A 118 -2.46 26.44 14.21
CA VAL A 118 -2.65 26.39 12.75
C VAL A 118 -1.55 27.15 11.99
N ALA A 119 -0.83 28.06 12.65
CA ALA A 119 0.21 28.88 12.02
C ALA A 119 1.58 28.17 11.92
N ALA A 120 1.75 27.04 12.60
CA ALA A 120 3.02 26.31 12.55
C ALA A 120 3.19 25.54 11.23
N PRO A 121 4.34 25.66 10.55
CA PRO A 121 4.61 24.85 9.36
C PRO A 121 4.65 23.36 9.70
N LEU A 122 4.18 22.51 8.77
CA LEU A 122 4.31 21.08 8.89
C LEU A 122 5.75 20.68 8.61
N ALA A 123 6.52 20.39 9.66
CA ALA A 123 7.88 19.92 9.54
C ALA A 123 7.90 18.42 9.22
N LEU A 124 8.74 18.03 8.26
CA LEU A 124 9.00 16.62 7.97
C LEU A 124 9.86 16.02 9.09
N ASN A 125 9.35 14.99 9.75
CA ASN A 125 10.15 14.21 10.71
C ASN A 125 10.99 13.15 9.97
N GLN A 126 11.79 12.39 10.71
CA GLN A 126 12.67 11.35 10.15
C GLN A 126 11.90 10.28 9.36
N ALA A 127 10.69 9.90 9.80
CA ALA A 127 9.85 8.94 9.08
C ALA A 127 9.35 9.50 7.75
N CYS A 128 8.94 10.77 7.70
CA CYS A 128 8.59 11.45 6.46
C CYS A 128 9.78 11.49 5.49
N LEU A 129 10.98 11.85 5.98
CA LEU A 129 12.19 11.91 5.15
C LEU A 129 12.55 10.52 4.59
N ALA A 130 12.48 9.48 5.41
CA ALA A 130 12.70 8.10 4.97
C ALA A 130 11.70 7.68 3.88
N THR A 131 10.42 8.05 4.04
CA THR A 131 9.38 7.79 3.02
C THR A 131 9.70 8.51 1.71
N VAL A 132 10.12 9.78 1.77
CA VAL A 132 10.53 10.55 0.58
C VAL A 132 11.74 9.90 -0.10
N GLN A 133 12.78 9.57 0.66
CA GLN A 133 13.97 8.90 0.13
C GLN A 133 13.62 7.58 -0.56
N ARG A 134 12.74 6.77 0.06
CA ARG A 134 12.27 5.52 -0.54
C ARG A 134 11.54 5.76 -1.86
N ARG A 135 10.66 6.77 -1.93
CA ARG A 135 9.92 7.12 -3.16
C ARG A 135 10.81 7.72 -4.26
N CYS A 136 11.92 8.36 -3.87
CA CYS A 136 12.95 8.84 -4.79
C CYS A 136 13.98 7.75 -5.13
N GLU A 137 13.72 6.49 -4.76
CA GLU A 137 14.60 5.34 -5.01
C GLU A 137 16.00 5.47 -4.38
N GLU A 138 16.16 6.36 -3.40
CA GLU A 138 17.37 6.48 -2.59
C GLU A 138 17.45 5.33 -1.57
N TRP A 139 17.35 4.09 -2.05
CA TRP A 139 17.19 2.88 -1.24
C TRP A 139 18.20 2.72 -0.11
N PRO A 140 19.54 2.95 -0.31
CA PRO A 140 20.50 2.81 0.78
C PRO A 140 20.26 3.81 1.91
N ARG A 141 19.91 5.06 1.58
CA ARG A 141 19.61 6.10 2.58
C ARG A 141 18.31 5.79 3.32
N ALA A 142 17.27 5.41 2.58
CA ALA A 142 16.01 5.00 3.18
C ALA A 142 16.22 3.83 4.15
N ALA A 143 16.98 2.80 3.75
CA ALA A 143 17.30 1.65 4.61
C ALA A 143 18.01 2.08 5.91
N GLN A 144 18.99 2.97 5.83
CA GLN A 144 19.69 3.48 6.99
C GLN A 144 18.77 4.21 7.98
N VAL A 145 17.89 5.10 7.48
CA VAL A 145 16.96 5.84 8.33
C VAL A 145 15.90 4.92 8.92
N TYR A 146 15.33 4.00 8.11
CA TYR A 146 14.35 3.04 8.63
C TYR A 146 14.97 2.06 9.64
N ALA A 147 16.23 1.68 9.51
CA ALA A 147 16.91 0.85 10.52
C ALA A 147 16.94 1.55 11.89
N ALA A 148 17.33 2.82 11.93
CA ALA A 148 17.30 3.62 13.16
C ALA A 148 15.89 3.81 13.71
N LEU A 149 14.88 4.01 12.84
CA LEU A 149 13.49 4.11 13.26
C LEU A 149 12.93 2.81 13.84
N VAL A 150 13.31 1.65 13.30
CA VAL A 150 12.93 0.33 13.80
C VAL A 150 13.60 0.06 15.15
N GLU A 151 14.88 0.43 15.33
CA GLU A 151 15.59 0.31 16.60
C GLU A 151 14.91 1.14 17.69
N ALA A 152 14.55 2.39 17.39
CA ALA A 152 13.87 3.27 18.33
C ALA A 152 12.39 2.87 18.58
N ASN A 153 11.75 2.17 17.65
CA ASN A 153 10.31 1.83 17.68
C ASN A 153 10.07 0.40 17.17
N PRO A 154 10.49 -0.64 17.89
CA PRO A 154 10.45 -2.03 17.40
C PRO A 154 9.02 -2.56 17.11
N GLY A 155 8.00 -1.95 17.72
CA GLY A 155 6.59 -2.28 17.47
C GLY A 155 5.98 -1.68 16.18
N ARG A 156 6.73 -0.83 15.46
CA ARG A 156 6.28 -0.16 14.23
C ARG A 156 6.48 -1.05 13.00
N SER A 157 5.48 -1.88 12.70
CA SER A 157 5.52 -2.82 11.56
C SER A 157 5.64 -2.10 10.21
N ASP A 158 5.08 -0.91 10.07
CA ASP A 158 5.23 -0.07 8.88
C ASP A 158 6.70 0.30 8.61
N PHE A 159 7.46 0.65 9.65
CA PHE A 159 8.91 0.90 9.52
C PHE A 159 9.66 -0.36 9.14
N GLN A 160 9.29 -1.51 9.72
CA GLN A 160 9.90 -2.80 9.38
C GLN A 160 9.67 -3.19 7.91
N LEU A 161 8.46 -2.95 7.36
CA LEU A 161 8.16 -3.21 5.96
C LEU A 161 8.94 -2.27 5.02
N ASN A 162 8.99 -0.99 5.34
CA ASN A 162 9.75 -0.04 4.54
C ASN A 162 11.26 -0.31 4.60
N LEU A 163 11.79 -0.73 5.77
CA LEU A 163 13.17 -1.20 5.90
C LEU A 163 13.40 -2.42 5.01
N LEU A 164 12.51 -3.41 5.07
CA LEU A 164 12.61 -4.63 4.28
C LEU A 164 12.74 -4.34 2.78
N VAL A 165 11.83 -3.52 2.25
CA VAL A 165 11.83 -3.16 0.82
C VAL A 165 13.09 -2.35 0.47
N SER A 166 13.50 -1.41 1.33
CA SER A 166 14.69 -0.60 1.11
C SER A 166 15.98 -1.43 1.12
N LEU A 167 16.11 -2.40 2.03
CA LEU A 167 17.22 -3.36 2.05
C LEU A 167 17.26 -4.21 0.78
N TRP A 168 16.10 -4.71 0.35
CA TRP A 168 16.01 -5.52 -0.85
C TRP A 168 16.45 -4.73 -2.09
N GLN A 169 15.89 -3.54 -2.28
CA GLN A 169 16.17 -2.69 -3.44
C GLN A 169 17.60 -2.08 -3.41
N SER A 170 18.19 -1.88 -2.24
CA SER A 170 19.59 -1.45 -2.12
C SER A 170 20.60 -2.56 -2.39
N GLY A 171 20.16 -3.79 -2.62
CA GLY A 171 21.03 -4.95 -2.85
C GLY A 171 21.48 -5.67 -1.58
N ALA A 172 21.06 -5.26 -0.38
CA ALA A 172 21.34 -5.93 0.89
C ALA A 172 20.50 -7.21 1.06
N ARG A 173 20.58 -8.11 0.06
CA ARG A 173 19.68 -9.27 -0.11
C ARG A 173 19.64 -10.20 1.09
N ALA A 174 20.78 -10.49 1.70
CA ALA A 174 20.87 -11.40 2.85
C ALA A 174 20.16 -10.82 4.10
N GLU A 175 20.23 -9.52 4.30
CA GLU A 175 19.56 -8.83 5.41
C GLU A 175 18.06 -8.73 5.16
N ALA A 176 17.67 -8.38 3.94
CA ALA A 176 16.27 -8.35 3.52
C ALA A 176 15.61 -9.73 3.70
N TYR A 177 16.25 -10.81 3.25
CA TYR A 177 15.72 -12.16 3.38
C TYR A 177 15.54 -12.56 4.85
N ARG A 178 16.56 -12.33 5.71
CA ARG A 178 16.45 -12.60 7.16
C ARG A 178 15.33 -11.81 7.83
N LEU A 179 15.15 -10.54 7.44
CA LEU A 179 14.06 -9.72 7.96
C LEU A 179 12.70 -10.24 7.48
N ALA A 180 12.58 -10.60 6.20
CA ALA A 180 11.37 -11.19 5.64
C ALA A 180 10.94 -12.46 6.38
N GLN A 181 11.89 -13.39 6.60
CA GLN A 181 11.63 -14.62 7.36
C GLN A 181 11.09 -14.34 8.77
N ARG A 182 11.62 -13.36 9.49
CA ARG A 182 11.09 -12.98 10.81
C ARG A 182 9.68 -12.43 10.73
N LEU A 183 9.38 -11.61 9.71
CA LEU A 183 8.08 -10.95 9.56
C LEU A 183 6.94 -11.91 9.16
N VAL A 184 7.23 -12.96 8.36
CA VAL A 184 6.20 -13.94 7.98
C VAL A 184 5.80 -14.88 9.11
N HIS A 185 6.66 -15.06 10.12
CA HIS A 185 6.32 -15.83 11.33
C HIS A 185 5.53 -15.02 12.36
N GLY A 186 5.29 -13.74 12.10
CA GLY A 186 4.47 -12.88 12.96
C GLY A 186 2.97 -13.16 12.80
N GLU A 187 2.17 -12.54 13.66
CA GLU A 187 0.70 -12.70 13.68
C GLU A 187 -0.02 -12.05 12.48
N ARG A 188 0.68 -11.26 11.67
CA ARG A 188 0.10 -10.47 10.57
C ARG A 188 0.40 -11.10 9.21
N ALA A 189 -0.63 -11.17 8.37
CA ALA A 189 -0.48 -11.58 6.97
C ALA A 189 0.02 -10.39 6.13
N LEU A 190 1.31 -10.09 6.20
CA LEU A 190 1.96 -8.98 5.51
C LEU A 190 2.39 -9.40 4.09
N LEU A 191 2.07 -8.59 3.07
CA LEU A 191 2.43 -8.91 1.68
C LEU A 191 3.94 -8.75 1.37
N PRO A 192 4.62 -7.63 1.69
CA PRO A 192 6.00 -7.41 1.26
C PRO A 192 7.00 -8.49 1.69
N PRO A 193 6.92 -9.09 2.90
CA PRO A 193 7.80 -10.18 3.28
C PRO A 193 7.69 -11.40 2.38
N TRP A 194 6.48 -11.77 1.95
CA TRP A 194 6.29 -12.89 1.03
C TRP A 194 6.88 -12.62 -0.35
N VAL A 195 6.75 -11.38 -0.83
CA VAL A 195 7.37 -10.97 -2.11
C VAL A 195 8.89 -11.08 -2.04
N VAL A 196 9.51 -10.65 -0.95
CA VAL A 196 10.96 -10.75 -0.76
C VAL A 196 11.42 -12.20 -0.63
N ILE A 197 10.68 -13.06 0.10
CA ILE A 197 10.97 -14.49 0.20
C ILE A 197 10.87 -15.14 -1.18
N HIS A 198 9.84 -14.82 -1.96
CA HIS A 198 9.71 -15.32 -3.31
C HIS A 198 10.88 -14.90 -4.22
N ALA A 199 11.30 -13.64 -4.12
CA ALA A 199 12.36 -13.10 -4.96
C ALA A 199 13.75 -13.66 -4.62
N LEU A 200 14.05 -13.86 -3.33
CA LEU A 200 15.40 -14.17 -2.85
C LEU A 200 15.57 -15.61 -2.35
N GLY A 201 14.49 -16.30 -2.04
CA GLY A 201 14.51 -17.64 -1.45
C GLY A 201 14.75 -18.76 -2.45
N ASP A 202 14.87 -19.96 -1.91
CA ASP A 202 15.02 -21.20 -2.69
C ASP A 202 13.68 -21.65 -3.32
N ARG A 203 13.68 -22.85 -3.93
CA ARG A 203 12.49 -23.41 -4.56
C ARG A 203 11.33 -23.64 -3.57
N ASN A 204 11.64 -24.02 -2.33
CA ASN A 204 10.63 -24.28 -1.30
C ASN A 204 10.03 -22.95 -0.82
N ASP A 205 10.86 -21.95 -0.61
CA ASP A 205 10.44 -20.60 -0.23
C ASP A 205 9.52 -19.99 -1.28
N LYS A 206 9.86 -20.12 -2.56
CA LYS A 206 9.01 -19.67 -3.67
C LYS A 206 7.64 -20.35 -3.66
N ALA A 207 7.62 -21.65 -3.43
CA ALA A 207 6.38 -22.42 -3.35
C ALA A 207 5.51 -22.00 -2.15
N LEU A 208 6.12 -21.70 -1.00
CA LEU A 208 5.42 -21.21 0.19
C LEU A 208 4.87 -19.80 0.00
N ALA A 209 5.64 -18.93 -0.64
CA ALA A 209 5.26 -17.53 -0.86
C ALA A 209 4.18 -17.35 -1.95
N HIS A 210 4.08 -18.29 -2.89
CA HIS A 210 3.16 -18.19 -4.02
C HIS A 210 1.70 -17.97 -3.60
N ARG A 211 1.19 -18.78 -2.67
CA ARG A 211 -0.21 -18.69 -2.24
C ARG A 211 -0.55 -17.35 -1.57
N PRO A 212 0.21 -16.86 -0.56
CA PRO A 212 -0.05 -15.54 0.04
C PRO A 212 0.01 -14.40 -0.98
N MET A 213 1.02 -14.39 -1.86
CA MET A 213 1.16 -13.38 -2.90
C MET A 213 -0.04 -13.38 -3.86
N HIS A 214 -0.36 -14.55 -4.43
CA HIS A 214 -1.48 -14.69 -5.37
C HIS A 214 -2.84 -14.35 -4.75
N THR A 215 -2.99 -14.50 -3.45
CA THR A 215 -4.23 -14.17 -2.74
C THR A 215 -4.36 -12.66 -2.48
N MET A 216 -3.24 -12.01 -2.12
CA MET A 216 -3.23 -10.59 -1.74
C MET A 216 -2.99 -9.64 -2.93
N ASP A 217 -2.13 -10.04 -3.86
CA ASP A 217 -1.68 -9.21 -4.99
C ASP A 217 -1.34 -10.11 -6.20
N PRO A 218 -2.37 -10.70 -6.86
CA PRO A 218 -2.17 -11.69 -7.92
C PRO A 218 -1.52 -11.12 -9.18
N ASP A 219 -1.69 -9.84 -9.43
CA ASP A 219 -1.19 -9.11 -10.60
C ASP A 219 0.04 -8.22 -10.30
N GLY A 220 0.45 -8.14 -9.03
CA GLY A 220 1.56 -7.30 -8.59
C GLY A 220 1.26 -5.79 -8.60
N GLU A 221 0.01 -5.40 -8.85
CA GLU A 221 -0.41 -3.99 -8.92
C GLU A 221 -0.19 -3.27 -7.58
N TYR A 222 -0.51 -3.94 -6.48
CA TYR A 222 -0.38 -3.35 -5.15
C TYR A 222 1.08 -3.04 -4.78
N MET A 223 1.98 -4.01 -4.96
CA MET A 223 3.40 -3.81 -4.68
C MET A 223 4.01 -2.74 -5.58
N LEU A 224 3.63 -2.70 -6.85
CA LEU A 224 4.10 -1.67 -7.76
C LEU A 224 3.62 -0.27 -7.33
N THR A 225 2.34 -0.13 -7.01
CA THR A 225 1.74 1.17 -6.67
C THR A 225 2.29 1.74 -5.36
N TRP A 226 2.39 0.91 -4.30
CA TRP A 226 2.68 1.41 -2.96
C TRP A 226 4.16 1.30 -2.57
N TYR A 227 4.89 0.39 -3.18
CA TYR A 227 6.30 0.14 -2.87
C TYR A 227 7.25 0.43 -4.02
N GLY A 228 6.73 0.71 -5.23
CA GLY A 228 7.54 0.97 -6.43
C GLY A 228 8.27 -0.29 -6.93
N VAL A 229 7.83 -1.46 -6.51
CA VAL A 229 8.48 -2.73 -6.82
C VAL A 229 7.52 -3.63 -7.55
N ARG A 230 7.90 -4.08 -8.74
CA ARG A 230 7.19 -5.16 -9.42
C ARG A 230 7.76 -6.48 -8.90
N PRO A 231 6.96 -7.32 -8.23
CA PRO A 231 7.38 -8.68 -7.93
C PRO A 231 7.73 -9.35 -9.26
N ASP A 232 8.84 -10.12 -9.29
CA ASP A 232 9.04 -11.07 -10.39
C ASP A 232 7.87 -12.06 -10.30
N SER A 233 6.80 -11.75 -11.01
CA SER A 233 5.62 -12.60 -11.06
C SER A 233 6.05 -13.90 -11.73
N ALA A 234 5.74 -15.01 -11.11
CA ALA A 234 5.91 -16.31 -11.73
C ALA A 234 5.03 -16.48 -13.00
N GLU A 235 4.11 -15.56 -13.22
CA GLU A 235 3.41 -15.33 -14.46
C GLU A 235 3.98 -14.05 -15.09
N ALA A 236 5.09 -14.23 -15.83
CA ALA A 236 5.36 -13.28 -16.90
C ALA A 236 4.05 -13.18 -17.72
N PRO A 237 3.56 -11.94 -18.03
CA PRO A 237 2.46 -11.82 -18.97
C PRO A 237 2.82 -12.68 -20.17
N PRO A 238 1.89 -13.49 -20.71
CA PRO A 238 2.19 -14.34 -21.85
C PRO A 238 2.90 -13.49 -22.91
N ALA A 239 3.89 -14.07 -23.56
CA ALA A 239 4.75 -13.35 -24.53
C ALA A 239 3.95 -12.65 -25.66
N GLU A 240 2.67 -12.96 -25.79
CA GLU A 240 1.69 -12.30 -26.67
C GLU A 240 1.23 -10.90 -26.18
N ALA A 241 1.61 -10.48 -24.97
CA ALA A 241 1.40 -9.09 -24.51
C ALA A 241 2.47 -8.11 -25.05
N VAL A 242 3.42 -8.55 -25.83
CA VAL A 242 4.19 -7.68 -26.70
C VAL A 242 3.23 -7.23 -27.80
N LEU A 243 2.79 -5.97 -27.74
CA LEU A 243 2.10 -5.30 -28.84
C LEU A 243 2.94 -5.48 -30.10
N THR A 244 2.67 -6.51 -30.87
CA THR A 244 3.09 -6.59 -32.26
C THR A 244 2.19 -5.60 -32.97
N LEU A 245 2.75 -4.43 -33.30
CA LEU A 245 2.12 -3.48 -34.21
C LEU A 245 1.68 -4.27 -35.43
N THR A 246 0.41 -4.18 -35.80
CA THR A 246 -0.06 -4.68 -37.08
C THR A 246 0.62 -3.91 -38.21
N ALA A 247 0.73 -4.50 -39.39
CA ALA A 247 1.36 -3.83 -40.50
C ALA A 247 0.72 -2.45 -40.83
N GLN A 248 -0.56 -2.26 -40.52
CA GLN A 248 -1.26 -0.98 -40.66
C GLN A 248 -0.88 0.05 -39.58
N GLU A 249 -0.54 -0.37 -38.38
CA GLU A 249 -0.09 0.55 -37.32
C GLU A 249 1.38 0.92 -37.44
N ALA A 250 2.17 0.16 -38.21
CA ALA A 250 3.57 0.45 -38.51
C ALA A 250 3.74 1.43 -39.68
N GLU A 251 2.68 1.73 -40.40
CA GLU A 251 2.67 2.67 -41.55
C GLU A 251 2.11 4.07 -41.20
N LEU A 252 1.74 4.32 -39.91
CA LEU A 252 1.33 5.61 -39.38
C LEU A 252 2.47 6.33 -38.64
#